data_d6a51727c04178072ad7a97deff30c3b
#
_entry.id   d6a51727c04178072ad7a97deff30c3b
#
_cell.length_a   1.000
_cell.length_b   1.000
_cell.length_c   1.000
_cell.angle_alpha   90.00
_cell.angle_beta   90.00
_cell.angle_gamma   90.00
#
_symmetry.space_group_name_H-M   'P 1'
#
loop_
_entity.id
_entity.type
_entity.pdbx_description
1 polymer ?
#
loop_
_entity_poly.entity_id
_entity_poly.type
_entity_poly.pdbx_seq_one_letter_code
_entity_poly.pdbx_strand_id
1 'polypeptide(L)'
;MKNSRLRIAVLGAGNWANSAHIPGWQRDPRSEVVVICDPRKERAEDFARQFSIPEASGDWQAVVAREDIDIVDVCTPSATHFELAWSSLEAGKHVLCEKPVAYDFRDTQKAARLAESKGLKTKLGFTFRYSPGVRFAWAMIEEGFVGTPFIFNGFEQNSQFLDPMNPLRQVDPYADQSVIQVSSLEGYGAPIIDISRWWVGSDYTRVVGTLRNFIPNRMVRDTGKMMRINIDDGDIYLCEYANGAIGSIQSSFVTIGNYPGIEARIYGDKGAIICRLVEEFGVAETIKVARPDDVEFKELEIPQKFYPTGGHPRESWRSLFYANLIKDFIDEILDGGPRNQGNFTDGARVQEAINAVERSFHEERWVNLPLEL
;
A
#
# COMPACT_ATOMS: atom_id res chain seq x y z
N MET A 1 16.76 31.03 -8.75
CA MET A 1 16.79 29.53 -8.76
C MET A 1 15.78 29.09 -9.80
N LYS A 2 16.19 28.30 -10.80
CA LYS A 2 15.25 27.75 -11.80
C LYS A 2 14.25 26.89 -11.06
N ASN A 3 12.96 27.24 -11.16
CA ASN A 3 11.84 26.40 -10.73
C ASN A 3 11.76 25.17 -11.68
N SER A 4 12.73 24.26 -11.59
CA SER A 4 12.70 23.04 -12.38
C SER A 4 11.75 22.06 -11.71
N ARG A 5 10.71 21.65 -12.43
CA ARG A 5 9.84 20.56 -11.99
C ARG A 5 10.66 19.29 -11.81
N LEU A 6 10.28 18.46 -10.86
CA LEU A 6 10.79 17.10 -10.75
C LEU A 6 10.36 16.29 -11.98
N ARG A 7 11.30 15.60 -12.58
CA ARG A 7 11.11 14.84 -13.83
C ARG A 7 10.94 13.36 -13.52
N ILE A 8 9.79 12.82 -13.91
CA ILE A 8 9.35 11.48 -13.54
C ILE A 8 9.38 10.54 -14.74
N ALA A 9 9.97 9.37 -14.54
CA ALA A 9 9.81 8.20 -15.41
C ALA A 9 8.81 7.23 -14.79
N VAL A 10 7.75 6.86 -15.50
CA VAL A 10 6.78 5.84 -15.08
C VAL A 10 7.12 4.52 -15.76
N LEU A 11 7.38 3.49 -14.97
CA LEU A 11 7.63 2.12 -15.44
C LEU A 11 6.36 1.28 -15.25
N GLY A 12 5.79 0.82 -16.36
CA GLY A 12 4.54 0.07 -16.42
C GLY A 12 3.35 0.90 -16.91
N ALA A 13 2.80 0.54 -18.08
CA ALA A 13 1.59 1.14 -18.64
C ALA A 13 0.36 0.29 -18.27
N GLY A 14 0.16 0.03 -16.98
CA GLY A 14 -0.91 -0.76 -16.42
C GLY A 14 -2.16 0.03 -16.07
N ASN A 15 -3.19 -0.68 -15.59
CA ASN A 15 -4.43 -0.04 -15.15
C ASN A 15 -4.20 0.90 -13.96
N TRP A 16 -3.25 0.57 -13.09
CA TRP A 16 -2.93 1.39 -11.93
C TRP A 16 -2.20 2.68 -12.33
N ALA A 17 -1.25 2.60 -13.28
CA ALA A 17 -0.65 3.79 -13.89
C ALA A 17 -1.72 4.72 -14.49
N ASN A 18 -2.71 4.13 -15.19
CA ASN A 18 -3.81 4.88 -15.82
C ASN A 18 -4.74 5.57 -14.81
N SER A 19 -5.10 4.90 -13.72
CA SER A 19 -6.17 5.38 -12.82
C SER A 19 -5.67 6.10 -11.58
N ALA A 20 -4.39 5.99 -11.24
CA ALA A 20 -3.83 6.47 -10.00
C ALA A 20 -2.52 7.27 -10.17
N HIS A 21 -1.44 6.63 -10.66
CA HIS A 21 -0.11 7.23 -10.67
C HIS A 21 -0.01 8.44 -11.58
N ILE A 22 -0.27 8.27 -12.88
CA ILE A 22 -0.12 9.38 -13.85
C ILE A 22 -1.05 10.55 -13.50
N PRO A 23 -2.36 10.34 -13.22
CA PRO A 23 -3.23 11.43 -12.77
C PRO A 23 -2.75 12.10 -11.48
N GLY A 24 -2.18 11.34 -10.55
CA GLY A 24 -1.61 11.88 -9.32
C GLY A 24 -0.40 12.80 -9.58
N TRP A 25 0.55 12.36 -10.40
CA TRP A 25 1.70 13.18 -10.80
C TRP A 25 1.28 14.44 -11.55
N GLN A 26 0.34 14.34 -12.48
CA GLN A 26 -0.13 15.49 -13.27
C GLN A 26 -0.90 16.53 -12.44
N ARG A 27 -1.39 16.14 -11.26
CA ARG A 27 -2.10 17.04 -10.35
C ARG A 27 -1.17 18.00 -9.59
N ASP A 28 0.10 17.64 -9.37
CA ASP A 28 1.05 18.51 -8.68
C ASP A 28 1.88 19.31 -9.70
N PRO A 29 1.79 20.65 -9.69
CA PRO A 29 2.50 21.49 -10.67
C PRO A 29 4.03 21.47 -10.54
N ARG A 30 4.56 20.87 -9.48
CA ARG A 30 6.01 20.73 -9.22
C ARG A 30 6.59 19.48 -9.88
N SER A 31 5.76 18.63 -10.49
CA SER A 31 6.17 17.40 -11.16
C SER A 31 5.82 17.43 -12.64
N GLU A 32 6.54 16.61 -13.43
CA GLU A 32 6.30 16.39 -14.83
C GLU A 32 6.65 14.94 -15.21
N VAL A 33 5.67 14.17 -15.68
CA VAL A 33 5.94 12.86 -16.26
C VAL A 33 6.50 13.05 -17.64
N VAL A 34 7.78 12.70 -17.84
CA VAL A 34 8.52 12.96 -19.09
C VAL A 34 8.65 11.73 -19.96
N VAL A 35 8.57 10.54 -19.38
CA VAL A 35 8.63 9.28 -20.11
C VAL A 35 7.77 8.21 -19.44
N ILE A 36 7.10 7.41 -20.25
CA ILE A 36 6.44 6.17 -19.83
C ILE A 36 7.11 4.99 -20.52
N CYS A 37 7.35 3.91 -19.78
CA CYS A 37 8.01 2.71 -20.27
C CYS A 37 7.16 1.46 -20.00
N ASP A 38 6.96 0.64 -21.04
CA ASP A 38 6.36 -0.71 -20.94
C ASP A 38 7.07 -1.61 -21.95
N PRO A 39 7.36 -2.88 -21.64
CA PRO A 39 7.97 -3.82 -22.60
C PRO A 39 7.21 -3.89 -23.92
N ARG A 40 5.90 -3.70 -23.89
CA ARG A 40 5.05 -3.49 -25.06
C ARG A 40 5.06 -2.02 -25.43
N LYS A 41 6.01 -1.61 -26.25
CA LYS A 41 6.24 -0.21 -26.62
C LYS A 41 5.00 0.48 -27.14
N GLU A 42 4.19 -0.19 -27.94
CA GLU A 42 2.90 0.32 -28.45
C GLU A 42 1.98 0.77 -27.33
N ARG A 43 1.94 0.01 -26.22
CA ARG A 43 1.15 0.37 -25.05
C ARG A 43 1.69 1.61 -24.34
N ALA A 44 3.01 1.75 -24.24
CA ALA A 44 3.61 2.97 -23.73
C ALA A 44 3.28 4.17 -24.62
N GLU A 45 3.29 4.00 -25.95
CA GLU A 45 2.90 5.04 -26.92
C GLU A 45 1.42 5.44 -26.78
N ASP A 46 0.51 4.48 -26.55
CA ASP A 46 -0.90 4.77 -26.28
C ASP A 46 -1.07 5.63 -25.03
N PHE A 47 -0.40 5.28 -23.96
CA PHE A 47 -0.41 6.06 -22.72
C PHE A 47 0.24 7.45 -22.89
N ALA A 48 1.35 7.52 -23.61
CA ALA A 48 2.00 8.81 -23.91
C ALA A 48 1.04 9.76 -24.63
N ARG A 49 0.29 9.26 -25.62
CA ARG A 49 -0.75 10.04 -26.32
C ARG A 49 -1.90 10.43 -25.38
N GLN A 50 -2.41 9.47 -24.58
CA GLN A 50 -3.55 9.69 -23.71
C GLN A 50 -3.27 10.76 -22.64
N PHE A 51 -2.08 10.73 -22.06
CA PHE A 51 -1.70 11.61 -20.95
C PHE A 51 -0.80 12.77 -21.36
N SER A 52 -0.56 12.96 -22.66
CA SER A 52 0.34 14.00 -23.19
C SER A 52 1.76 13.91 -22.61
N ILE A 53 2.28 12.69 -22.43
CA ILE A 53 3.64 12.43 -21.98
C ILE A 53 4.57 12.54 -23.19
N PRO A 54 5.70 13.30 -23.12
CA PRO A 54 6.56 13.57 -24.27
C PRO A 54 7.16 12.31 -24.91
N GLU A 55 7.49 11.29 -24.11
CA GLU A 55 8.24 10.14 -24.59
C GLU A 55 7.63 8.81 -24.16
N ALA A 56 7.78 7.79 -25.03
CA ALA A 56 7.44 6.40 -24.76
C ALA A 56 8.65 5.51 -25.05
N SER A 57 8.93 4.56 -24.15
CA SER A 57 10.06 3.62 -24.26
C SER A 57 9.63 2.17 -24.06
N GLY A 58 10.38 1.24 -24.67
CA GLY A 58 10.32 -0.20 -24.39
C GLY A 58 11.49 -0.69 -23.55
N ASP A 59 12.47 0.17 -23.27
CA ASP A 59 13.74 -0.13 -22.61
C ASP A 59 13.85 0.64 -21.28
N TRP A 60 13.56 -0.05 -20.19
CA TRP A 60 13.60 0.55 -18.87
C TRP A 60 15.03 0.84 -18.41
N GLN A 61 16.04 0.07 -18.83
CA GLN A 61 17.43 0.29 -18.46
C GLN A 61 17.91 1.62 -19.03
N ALA A 62 17.62 1.87 -20.31
CA ALA A 62 17.93 3.16 -20.93
C ALA A 62 17.22 4.33 -20.24
N VAL A 63 15.96 4.12 -19.81
CA VAL A 63 15.18 5.16 -19.10
C VAL A 63 15.78 5.46 -17.73
N VAL A 64 16.10 4.45 -16.93
CA VAL A 64 16.67 4.60 -15.58
C VAL A 64 18.06 5.24 -15.61
N ALA A 65 18.85 4.98 -16.66
CA ALA A 65 20.20 5.55 -16.83
C ALA A 65 20.22 7.05 -17.19
N ARG A 66 19.07 7.68 -17.52
CA ARG A 66 19.00 9.09 -17.92
C ARG A 66 19.34 10.02 -16.77
N GLU A 67 20.20 10.98 -17.01
CA GLU A 67 20.60 12.01 -16.02
C GLU A 67 19.48 13.02 -15.73
N ASP A 68 18.57 13.23 -16.69
CA ASP A 68 17.48 14.19 -16.58
C ASP A 68 16.22 13.64 -15.87
N ILE A 69 16.26 12.43 -15.32
CA ILE A 69 15.21 11.85 -14.49
C ILE A 69 15.56 12.01 -13.01
N ASP A 70 14.64 12.55 -12.22
CA ASP A 70 14.78 12.70 -10.76
C ASP A 70 14.13 11.53 -10.02
N ILE A 71 12.98 11.07 -10.49
CA ILE A 71 12.14 10.05 -9.85
C ILE A 71 11.80 8.94 -10.82
N VAL A 72 11.91 7.70 -10.37
CA VAL A 72 11.35 6.53 -11.05
C VAL A 72 10.14 6.03 -10.28
N ASP A 73 9.01 5.91 -10.97
CA ASP A 73 7.74 5.41 -10.45
C ASP A 73 7.49 4.00 -11.01
N VAL A 74 7.57 3.00 -10.13
CA VAL A 74 7.47 1.57 -10.47
C VAL A 74 6.05 1.08 -10.20
N CYS A 75 5.26 0.90 -11.26
CA CYS A 75 3.90 0.38 -11.22
C CYS A 75 3.68 -0.82 -12.17
N THR A 76 4.68 -1.67 -12.25
CA THR A 76 4.73 -2.92 -13.00
C THR A 76 4.08 -4.08 -12.22
N PRO A 77 4.06 -5.33 -12.70
CA PRO A 77 3.74 -6.50 -11.88
C PRO A 77 4.75 -6.70 -10.74
N SER A 78 4.27 -7.14 -9.56
CA SER A 78 5.07 -7.23 -8.33
C SER A 78 6.38 -8.01 -8.45
N ALA A 79 6.42 -9.03 -9.30
CA ALA A 79 7.63 -9.85 -9.52
C ALA A 79 8.83 -9.04 -10.05
N THR A 80 8.60 -7.86 -10.61
CA THR A 80 9.65 -7.01 -11.17
C THR A 80 9.98 -5.79 -10.30
N HIS A 81 9.23 -5.56 -9.21
CA HIS A 81 9.37 -4.36 -8.40
C HIS A 81 10.78 -4.21 -7.81
N PHE A 82 11.31 -5.29 -7.21
CA PHE A 82 12.61 -5.23 -6.55
C PHE A 82 13.74 -4.87 -7.53
N GLU A 83 13.80 -5.55 -8.69
CA GLU A 83 14.82 -5.29 -9.70
C GLU A 83 14.77 -3.83 -10.19
N LEU A 84 13.59 -3.34 -10.51
CA LEU A 84 13.41 -1.98 -11.03
C LEU A 84 13.69 -0.92 -9.96
N ALA A 85 13.21 -1.13 -8.73
CA ALA A 85 13.48 -0.22 -7.62
C ALA A 85 14.97 -0.19 -7.25
N TRP A 86 15.61 -1.37 -7.17
CA TRP A 86 17.04 -1.49 -6.89
C TRP A 86 17.88 -0.76 -7.93
N SER A 87 17.67 -1.05 -9.22
CA SER A 87 18.41 -0.43 -10.31
C SER A 87 18.21 1.09 -10.36
N SER A 88 17.01 1.56 -10.04
CA SER A 88 16.71 2.99 -9.96
C SER A 88 17.46 3.67 -8.82
N LEU A 89 17.53 3.04 -7.64
CA LEU A 89 18.32 3.52 -6.52
C LEU A 89 19.82 3.50 -6.83
N GLU A 90 20.32 2.45 -7.50
CA GLU A 90 21.71 2.41 -7.96
C GLU A 90 22.05 3.56 -8.91
N ALA A 91 21.14 3.90 -9.79
CA ALA A 91 21.26 5.05 -10.71
C ALA A 91 21.04 6.41 -10.04
N GLY A 92 20.85 6.47 -8.71
CA GLY A 92 20.70 7.73 -7.96
C GLY A 92 19.33 8.38 -8.09
N LYS A 93 18.28 7.63 -8.40
CA LYS A 93 16.92 8.15 -8.51
C LYS A 93 16.14 7.98 -7.21
N HIS A 94 15.30 8.95 -6.88
CA HIS A 94 14.22 8.74 -5.91
C HIS A 94 13.22 7.72 -6.48
N VAL A 95 12.59 6.91 -5.62
CA VAL A 95 11.72 5.83 -6.09
C VAL A 95 10.35 5.85 -5.40
N LEU A 96 9.29 5.93 -6.19
CA LEU A 96 7.96 5.48 -5.81
C LEU A 96 7.78 4.06 -6.36
N CYS A 97 7.36 3.11 -5.54
CA CYS A 97 7.12 1.74 -5.98
C CYS A 97 5.76 1.24 -5.48
N GLU A 98 5.04 0.49 -6.29
CA GLU A 98 3.89 -0.26 -5.83
C GLU A 98 4.29 -1.35 -4.84
N LYS A 99 3.36 -1.69 -3.97
CA LYS A 99 3.58 -2.75 -2.97
C LYS A 99 3.31 -4.15 -3.58
N PRO A 100 4.02 -5.19 -3.09
CA PRO A 100 5.22 -5.11 -2.27
C PRO A 100 6.45 -4.71 -3.10
N VAL A 101 7.49 -4.19 -2.46
CA VAL A 101 8.79 -4.03 -3.15
C VAL A 101 9.38 -5.41 -3.47
N ALA A 102 9.32 -6.33 -2.51
CA ALA A 102 9.69 -7.73 -2.64
C ALA A 102 8.84 -8.59 -1.70
N TYR A 103 8.66 -9.88 -2.01
CA TYR A 103 7.94 -10.83 -1.15
C TYR A 103 8.77 -11.29 0.07
N ASP A 104 10.08 -11.14 0.01
CA ASP A 104 10.99 -11.33 1.14
C ASP A 104 11.32 -9.97 1.75
N PHE A 105 10.99 -9.78 3.04
CA PHE A 105 11.28 -8.54 3.74
C PHE A 105 12.75 -8.14 3.70
N ARG A 106 13.67 -9.10 3.65
CA ARG A 106 15.13 -8.88 3.62
C ARG A 106 15.55 -8.13 2.36
N ASP A 107 14.92 -8.40 1.24
CA ASP A 107 15.21 -7.71 -0.02
C ASP A 107 14.68 -6.28 0.01
N THR A 108 13.45 -6.07 0.52
CA THR A 108 12.92 -4.71 0.75
C THR A 108 13.82 -3.93 1.71
N GLN A 109 14.34 -4.58 2.77
CA GLN A 109 15.26 -3.94 3.72
C GLN A 109 16.60 -3.57 3.07
N LYS A 110 17.13 -4.41 2.17
CA LYS A 110 18.34 -4.06 1.39
C LYS A 110 18.11 -2.80 0.54
N ALA A 111 16.98 -2.72 -0.16
CA ALA A 111 16.62 -1.55 -0.96
C ALA A 111 16.45 -0.30 -0.10
N ALA A 112 15.84 -0.41 1.09
CA ALA A 112 15.72 0.68 2.05
C ALA A 112 17.10 1.21 2.50
N ARG A 113 18.02 0.30 2.87
CA ARG A 113 19.38 0.67 3.27
C ARG A 113 20.19 1.31 2.12
N LEU A 114 20.01 0.83 0.89
CA LEU A 114 20.64 1.45 -0.28
C LEU A 114 20.15 2.88 -0.47
N ALA A 115 18.84 3.11 -0.40
CA ALA A 115 18.26 4.45 -0.50
C ALA A 115 18.81 5.39 0.59
N GLU A 116 18.82 4.93 1.84
CA GLU A 116 19.36 5.69 2.97
C GLU A 116 20.85 6.04 2.77
N SER A 117 21.66 5.09 2.36
CA SER A 117 23.11 5.28 2.15
C SER A 117 23.43 6.32 1.05
N LYS A 118 22.50 6.49 0.10
CA LYS A 118 22.60 7.46 -1.00
C LYS A 118 21.86 8.77 -0.73
N GLY A 119 21.19 8.92 0.41
CA GLY A 119 20.34 10.08 0.71
C GLY A 119 19.08 10.19 -0.19
N LEU A 120 18.67 9.09 -0.81
CA LEU A 120 17.51 9.04 -1.69
C LEU A 120 16.22 8.86 -0.90
N LYS A 121 15.15 9.47 -1.38
CA LYS A 121 13.82 9.28 -0.84
C LYS A 121 13.11 8.13 -1.55
N THR A 122 12.36 7.34 -0.79
CA THR A 122 11.52 6.28 -1.32
C THR A 122 10.10 6.43 -0.80
N LYS A 123 9.13 6.02 -1.59
CA LYS A 123 7.73 5.98 -1.23
C LYS A 123 7.14 4.65 -1.70
N LEU A 124 6.28 4.04 -0.89
CA LEU A 124 5.60 2.80 -1.23
C LEU A 124 4.11 3.05 -1.47
N GLY A 125 3.51 2.33 -2.40
CA GLY A 125 2.10 2.43 -2.77
C GLY A 125 1.14 1.96 -1.68
N PHE A 126 1.35 2.37 -0.42
CA PHE A 126 0.41 2.20 0.67
C PHE A 126 -0.75 3.18 0.56
N THR A 127 -1.55 2.99 -0.48
CA THR A 127 -2.57 3.92 -0.95
C THR A 127 -3.50 4.40 0.17
N PHE A 128 -3.96 3.49 1.02
CA PHE A 128 -4.97 3.80 2.04
C PHE A 128 -4.44 4.66 3.18
N ARG A 129 -3.13 4.66 3.46
CA ARG A 129 -2.50 5.62 4.39
C ARG A 129 -2.80 7.07 3.98
N TYR A 130 -2.98 7.32 2.70
CA TYR A 130 -3.16 8.65 2.11
C TYR A 130 -4.62 9.04 1.90
N SER A 131 -5.56 8.22 2.37
CA SER A 131 -6.96 8.61 2.37
C SER A 131 -7.20 9.79 3.32
N PRO A 132 -8.09 10.72 2.99
CA PRO A 132 -8.43 11.84 3.86
C PRO A 132 -8.85 11.42 5.27
N GLY A 133 -9.66 10.37 5.40
CA GLY A 133 -10.12 9.87 6.69
C GLY A 133 -9.01 9.27 7.54
N VAL A 134 -8.16 8.42 6.96
CA VAL A 134 -7.03 7.81 7.67
C VAL A 134 -6.01 8.86 8.12
N ARG A 135 -5.75 9.88 7.29
CA ARG A 135 -4.89 11.03 7.63
C ARG A 135 -5.50 11.90 8.73
N PHE A 136 -6.81 12.12 8.69
CA PHE A 136 -7.49 12.89 9.74
C PHE A 136 -7.45 12.14 11.07
N ALA A 137 -7.73 10.84 11.08
CA ALA A 137 -7.60 10.01 12.26
C ALA A 137 -6.17 10.05 12.85
N TRP A 138 -5.16 9.93 11.99
CA TRP A 138 -3.76 10.04 12.42
C TRP A 138 -3.43 11.41 13.02
N ALA A 139 -3.90 12.50 12.43
CA ALA A 139 -3.71 13.84 12.99
C ALA A 139 -4.32 13.95 14.40
N MET A 140 -5.50 13.40 14.62
CA MET A 140 -6.11 13.35 15.95
C MET A 140 -5.29 12.50 16.94
N ILE A 141 -4.71 11.38 16.47
CA ILE A 141 -3.84 10.54 17.31
C ILE A 141 -2.59 11.32 17.73
N GLU A 142 -1.92 12.00 16.80
CA GLU A 142 -0.76 12.86 17.07
C GLU A 142 -1.09 14.03 18.03
N GLU A 143 -2.31 14.56 17.96
CA GLU A 143 -2.83 15.57 18.89
C GLU A 143 -3.19 14.98 20.28
N GLY A 144 -3.02 13.67 20.48
CA GLY A 144 -3.25 12.97 21.75
C GLY A 144 -4.71 12.59 22.00
N PHE A 145 -5.57 12.58 20.97
CA PHE A 145 -6.98 12.22 21.11
C PHE A 145 -7.16 10.81 21.71
N VAL A 146 -6.39 9.84 21.28
CA VAL A 146 -6.47 8.46 21.75
C VAL A 146 -5.75 8.28 23.10
N GLY A 147 -4.72 9.09 23.35
CA GLY A 147 -3.82 8.91 24.50
C GLY A 147 -2.88 7.72 24.28
N THR A 148 -2.69 6.88 25.30
CA THR A 148 -1.92 5.65 25.20
C THR A 148 -2.74 4.59 24.47
N PRO A 149 -2.30 4.07 23.28
CA PRO A 149 -3.02 3.01 22.59
C PRO A 149 -3.03 1.71 23.38
N PHE A 150 -4.18 1.05 23.44
CA PHE A 150 -4.35 -0.26 24.08
C PHE A 150 -4.67 -1.35 23.08
N ILE A 151 -5.66 -1.11 22.20
CA ILE A 151 -6.16 -2.12 21.26
C ILE A 151 -6.29 -1.51 19.87
N PHE A 152 -5.82 -2.26 18.85
CA PHE A 152 -6.09 -1.99 17.45
C PHE A 152 -6.85 -3.16 16.83
N ASN A 153 -7.93 -2.86 16.08
CA ASN A 153 -8.60 -3.83 15.24
C ASN A 153 -8.58 -3.35 13.79
N GLY A 154 -8.10 -4.18 12.89
CA GLY A 154 -7.95 -3.84 11.48
C GLY A 154 -8.61 -4.84 10.57
N PHE A 155 -9.27 -4.33 9.52
CA PHE A 155 -9.94 -5.13 8.51
C PHE A 155 -9.65 -4.56 7.13
N GLU A 156 -9.21 -5.40 6.18
CA GLU A 156 -9.32 -5.12 4.77
C GLU A 156 -10.03 -6.28 4.09
N GLN A 157 -11.32 -6.09 3.85
CA GLN A 157 -12.22 -7.15 3.43
C GLN A 157 -13.06 -6.69 2.26
N ASN A 158 -13.19 -7.56 1.25
CA ASN A 158 -14.06 -7.33 0.12
C ASN A 158 -14.56 -8.65 -0.51
N SER A 159 -15.43 -8.54 -1.50
CA SER A 159 -16.03 -9.69 -2.21
C SER A 159 -15.50 -9.87 -3.63
N GLN A 160 -14.40 -9.21 -3.98
CA GLN A 160 -13.92 -9.14 -5.38
C GLN A 160 -13.71 -10.51 -6.01
N PHE A 161 -13.25 -11.48 -5.24
CA PHE A 161 -12.98 -12.85 -5.72
C PHE A 161 -13.87 -13.90 -5.06
N LEU A 162 -15.03 -13.49 -4.54
CA LEU A 162 -16.05 -14.41 -4.06
C LEU A 162 -16.61 -15.25 -5.22
N ASP A 163 -16.82 -14.66 -6.39
CA ASP A 163 -17.12 -15.40 -7.60
C ASP A 163 -15.84 -16.07 -8.14
N PRO A 164 -15.78 -17.43 -8.17
CA PRO A 164 -14.61 -18.14 -8.68
C PRO A 164 -14.31 -17.88 -10.15
N MET A 165 -15.26 -17.35 -10.93
CA MET A 165 -15.06 -16.98 -12.32
C MET A 165 -14.34 -15.66 -12.48
N ASN A 166 -14.26 -14.84 -11.43
CA ASN A 166 -13.46 -13.60 -11.47
C ASN A 166 -11.97 -13.95 -11.46
N PRO A 167 -11.20 -13.62 -12.54
CA PRO A 167 -9.89 -14.22 -12.72
C PRO A 167 -8.84 -13.62 -11.75
N LEU A 168 -8.25 -14.49 -10.93
CA LEU A 168 -7.10 -14.16 -10.08
C LEU A 168 -5.88 -13.81 -10.91
N ARG A 169 -5.06 -12.92 -10.35
CA ARG A 169 -3.77 -12.47 -10.89
C ARG A 169 -2.67 -12.78 -9.88
N GLN A 170 -1.43 -12.82 -10.36
CA GLN A 170 -0.23 -12.90 -9.50
C GLN A 170 -0.23 -14.13 -8.58
N VAL A 171 -0.78 -15.23 -9.05
CA VAL A 171 -0.68 -16.54 -8.39
C VAL A 171 0.11 -17.47 -9.29
N ASP A 172 0.94 -18.33 -8.70
CA ASP A 172 1.61 -19.40 -9.44
C ASP A 172 0.71 -20.63 -9.48
N PRO A 173 0.06 -20.92 -10.65
CA PRO A 173 -0.84 -22.06 -10.77
C PRO A 173 -0.10 -23.41 -10.79
N TYR A 174 1.22 -23.40 -10.89
CA TYR A 174 2.08 -24.57 -10.95
C TYR A 174 2.92 -24.79 -9.67
N ALA A 175 2.74 -23.90 -8.67
CA ALA A 175 3.35 -24.07 -7.37
C ALA A 175 2.85 -25.37 -6.68
N ASP A 176 3.59 -25.81 -5.68
CA ASP A 176 3.18 -26.94 -4.85
C ASP A 176 1.84 -26.66 -4.13
N GLN A 177 0.80 -27.32 -4.58
CA GLN A 177 -0.54 -27.15 -4.04
C GLN A 177 -0.74 -27.80 -2.64
N SER A 178 0.28 -28.47 -2.09
CA SER A 178 0.28 -28.92 -0.69
C SER A 178 0.61 -27.77 0.28
N VAL A 179 1.21 -26.69 -0.21
CA VAL A 179 1.57 -25.49 0.55
C VAL A 179 0.63 -24.34 0.18
N ILE A 180 0.10 -23.64 1.17
CA ILE A 180 -0.70 -22.44 0.92
C ILE A 180 0.21 -21.28 0.49
N GLN A 181 -0.12 -20.65 -0.63
CA GLN A 181 0.56 -19.45 -1.09
C GLN A 181 -0.09 -18.22 -0.45
N VAL A 182 0.71 -17.28 0.01
CA VAL A 182 0.21 -16.01 0.54
C VAL A 182 -0.34 -15.15 -0.60
N SER A 183 -1.57 -14.69 -0.46
CA SER A 183 -2.30 -13.91 -1.48
C SER A 183 -3.16 -12.81 -0.87
N SER A 184 -4.17 -13.14 -0.05
CA SER A 184 -5.01 -12.15 0.64
C SER A 184 -4.19 -11.36 1.65
N LEU A 185 -3.43 -12.01 2.49
CA LEU A 185 -2.56 -11.38 3.47
C LEU A 185 -1.56 -10.41 2.82
N GLU A 186 -0.99 -10.76 1.67
CA GLU A 186 -0.09 -9.88 0.91
C GLU A 186 -0.86 -8.73 0.22
N GLY A 187 -1.95 -9.07 -0.45
CA GLY A 187 -2.69 -8.12 -1.28
C GLY A 187 -3.50 -7.12 -0.47
N TYR A 188 -4.21 -7.62 0.54
CA TYR A 188 -5.17 -6.87 1.35
C TYR A 188 -4.73 -6.70 2.81
N GLY A 189 -3.88 -7.58 3.34
CA GLY A 189 -3.32 -7.41 4.68
C GLY A 189 -2.30 -6.28 4.77
N ALA A 190 -1.43 -6.12 3.77
CA ALA A 190 -0.36 -5.13 3.79
C ALA A 190 -0.81 -3.70 4.12
N PRO A 191 -1.86 -3.11 3.49
CA PRO A 191 -2.29 -1.75 3.82
C PRO A 191 -2.80 -1.59 5.25
N ILE A 192 -3.51 -2.57 5.78
CA ILE A 192 -4.03 -2.47 7.16
C ILE A 192 -2.94 -2.72 8.20
N ILE A 193 -1.91 -3.54 7.90
CA ILE A 193 -0.70 -3.69 8.70
C ILE A 193 0.04 -2.35 8.77
N ASP A 194 0.19 -1.67 7.64
CA ASP A 194 0.81 -0.35 7.58
C ASP A 194 0.08 0.67 8.46
N ILE A 195 -1.24 0.79 8.33
CA ILE A 195 -2.07 1.69 9.14
C ILE A 195 -1.96 1.33 10.62
N SER A 196 -1.96 0.05 10.98
CA SER A 196 -1.92 -0.40 12.36
C SER A 196 -0.62 0.04 13.06
N ARG A 197 0.53 -0.19 12.42
CA ARG A 197 1.83 0.24 12.92
C ARG A 197 1.91 1.76 13.05
N TRP A 198 1.41 2.46 12.05
CA TRP A 198 1.44 3.92 12.01
C TRP A 198 0.56 4.55 13.10
N TRP A 199 -0.68 4.09 13.27
CA TRP A 199 -1.62 4.64 14.25
C TRP A 199 -1.25 4.26 15.69
N VAL A 200 -0.79 3.03 15.92
CA VAL A 200 -0.31 2.59 17.24
C VAL A 200 1.04 3.23 17.58
N GLY A 201 1.79 3.72 16.57
CA GLY A 201 3.10 4.34 16.74
C GLY A 201 4.18 3.36 17.21
N SER A 202 4.04 2.06 16.89
CA SER A 202 4.92 1.01 17.38
C SER A 202 4.99 -0.17 16.42
N ASP A 203 6.13 -0.87 16.40
CA ASP A 203 6.31 -2.10 15.64
C ASP A 203 5.78 -3.32 16.40
N TYR A 204 5.46 -4.39 15.65
CA TYR A 204 5.10 -5.68 16.25
C TYR A 204 6.30 -6.33 16.93
N THR A 205 6.04 -7.01 18.05
CA THR A 205 7.01 -7.86 18.75
C THR A 205 6.77 -9.33 18.54
N ARG A 206 5.52 -9.73 18.30
CA ARG A 206 5.15 -11.10 17.93
C ARG A 206 3.77 -11.17 17.29
N VAL A 207 3.55 -12.23 16.52
CA VAL A 207 2.28 -12.52 15.84
C VAL A 207 1.91 -13.99 15.97
N VAL A 208 0.59 -14.27 15.90
CA VAL A 208 0.05 -15.61 15.70
C VAL A 208 -1.16 -15.53 14.78
N GLY A 209 -1.21 -16.38 13.75
CA GLY A 209 -2.26 -16.27 12.73
C GLY A 209 -2.66 -17.57 12.07
N THR A 210 -3.71 -17.47 11.29
CA THR A 210 -4.24 -18.58 10.47
C THR A 210 -4.60 -18.07 9.08
N LEU A 211 -4.28 -18.87 8.07
CA LEU A 211 -4.60 -18.65 6.67
C LEU A 211 -5.62 -19.70 6.23
N ARG A 212 -6.53 -19.35 5.32
CA ARG A 212 -7.53 -20.28 4.78
C ARG A 212 -7.76 -20.06 3.30
N ASN A 213 -8.05 -21.16 2.62
CA ASN A 213 -8.53 -21.20 1.25
C ASN A 213 -9.98 -21.69 1.26
N PHE A 214 -10.92 -20.77 1.17
CA PHE A 214 -12.36 -21.08 1.17
C PHE A 214 -12.87 -21.49 -0.22
N ILE A 215 -12.24 -20.95 -1.29
CA ILE A 215 -12.64 -21.18 -2.69
C ILE A 215 -11.44 -21.72 -3.49
N PRO A 216 -11.16 -23.03 -3.41
CA PRO A 216 -9.95 -23.62 -4.00
C PRO A 216 -9.96 -23.74 -5.52
N ASN A 217 -11.13 -23.75 -6.18
CA ASN A 217 -11.23 -23.83 -7.63
C ASN A 217 -11.55 -22.46 -8.18
N ARG A 218 -10.62 -21.88 -8.98
CA ARG A 218 -10.72 -20.51 -9.47
C ARG A 218 -10.29 -20.36 -10.91
N MET A 219 -10.85 -19.37 -11.59
CA MET A 219 -10.35 -18.91 -12.86
C MET A 219 -8.97 -18.25 -12.65
N VAL A 220 -7.95 -18.77 -13.33
CA VAL A 220 -6.60 -18.20 -13.31
C VAL A 220 -6.40 -17.37 -14.58
N ARG A 221 -6.08 -16.10 -14.42
CA ARG A 221 -6.02 -15.13 -15.52
C ARG A 221 -5.01 -15.52 -16.59
N ASP A 222 -3.82 -15.91 -16.16
CA ASP A 222 -2.69 -16.16 -17.07
C ASP A 222 -2.88 -17.42 -17.91
N THR A 223 -3.67 -18.36 -17.41
CA THR A 223 -4.00 -19.61 -18.13
C THR A 223 -5.35 -19.55 -18.83
N GLY A 224 -6.25 -18.66 -18.41
CA GLY A 224 -7.64 -18.61 -18.88
C GLY A 224 -8.47 -19.86 -18.51
N LYS A 225 -8.06 -20.63 -17.47
CA LYS A 225 -8.67 -21.89 -17.09
C LYS A 225 -9.08 -21.90 -15.61
N MET A 226 -10.13 -22.68 -15.33
CA MET A 226 -10.44 -23.05 -13.96
C MET A 226 -9.37 -24.04 -13.45
N MET A 227 -8.73 -23.70 -12.36
CA MET A 227 -7.69 -24.52 -11.75
C MET A 227 -7.90 -24.59 -10.23
N ARG A 228 -7.41 -25.66 -9.63
CA ARG A 228 -7.29 -25.74 -8.17
C ARG A 228 -6.03 -24.97 -7.76
N ILE A 229 -6.21 -23.96 -6.92
CA ILE A 229 -5.14 -23.11 -6.43
C ILE A 229 -5.18 -23.08 -4.91
N ASN A 230 -4.07 -23.36 -4.24
CA ASN A 230 -3.98 -23.29 -2.79
C ASN A 230 -3.38 -21.97 -2.35
N ILE A 231 -4.25 -20.95 -2.20
CA ILE A 231 -3.90 -19.61 -1.72
C ILE A 231 -4.69 -19.30 -0.45
N ASP A 232 -4.22 -18.38 0.36
CA ASP A 232 -5.09 -17.75 1.34
C ASP A 232 -6.03 -16.78 0.62
N ASP A 233 -7.33 -16.94 0.84
CA ASP A 233 -8.37 -16.00 0.43
C ASP A 233 -9.08 -15.36 1.64
N GLY A 234 -8.61 -15.70 2.82
CA GLY A 234 -8.92 -15.06 4.09
C GLY A 234 -7.94 -15.47 5.18
N ASP A 235 -7.57 -14.48 5.99
CA ASP A 235 -6.64 -14.63 7.10
C ASP A 235 -7.10 -13.86 8.33
N ILE A 236 -6.67 -14.32 9.49
CA ILE A 236 -6.87 -13.64 10.78
C ILE A 236 -5.63 -13.86 11.62
N TYR A 237 -5.11 -12.79 12.22
CA TYR A 237 -4.01 -12.91 13.16
C TYR A 237 -4.11 -11.93 14.33
N LEU A 238 -3.43 -12.27 15.42
CA LEU A 238 -3.19 -11.42 16.58
C LEU A 238 -1.75 -10.93 16.56
N CYS A 239 -1.53 -9.72 17.05
CA CYS A 239 -0.21 -9.13 17.18
C CYS A 239 -0.06 -8.42 18.53
N GLU A 240 1.18 -8.34 19.02
CA GLU A 240 1.58 -7.50 20.14
C GLU A 240 2.58 -6.46 19.66
N TYR A 241 2.47 -5.25 20.22
CA TYR A 241 3.33 -4.12 19.88
C TYR A 241 4.37 -3.86 20.97
N ALA A 242 5.50 -3.27 20.58
CA ALA A 242 6.58 -2.96 21.53
C ALA A 242 6.19 -1.97 22.64
N ASN A 243 5.14 -1.16 22.42
CA ASN A 243 4.60 -0.25 23.45
C ASN A 243 3.57 -0.90 24.37
N GLY A 244 3.32 -2.21 24.24
CA GLY A 244 2.37 -2.97 25.06
C GLY A 244 0.94 -3.02 24.52
N ALA A 245 0.62 -2.33 23.44
CA ALA A 245 -0.68 -2.48 22.77
C ALA A 245 -0.81 -3.87 22.16
N ILE A 246 -2.05 -4.29 21.90
CA ILE A 246 -2.37 -5.54 21.21
C ILE A 246 -3.25 -5.27 20.01
N GLY A 247 -3.20 -6.16 19.01
CA GLY A 247 -4.01 -6.01 17.80
C GLY A 247 -4.61 -7.31 17.29
N SER A 248 -5.73 -7.16 16.57
CA SER A 248 -6.29 -8.22 15.73
C SER A 248 -6.50 -7.68 14.32
N ILE A 249 -6.05 -8.42 13.32
CA ILE A 249 -6.13 -8.01 11.93
C ILE A 249 -6.71 -9.16 11.10
N GLN A 250 -7.56 -8.79 10.13
CA GLN A 250 -8.19 -9.72 9.20
C GLN A 250 -8.11 -9.17 7.79
N SER A 251 -7.73 -9.98 6.83
CA SER A 251 -7.90 -9.66 5.43
C SER A 251 -8.61 -10.76 4.66
N SER A 252 -9.38 -10.37 3.62
CA SER A 252 -10.09 -11.32 2.78
C SER A 252 -10.60 -10.65 1.52
N PHE A 253 -10.57 -11.38 0.40
CA PHE A 253 -11.22 -10.96 -0.83
C PHE A 253 -12.45 -11.82 -1.19
N VAL A 254 -12.99 -12.55 -0.21
CA VAL A 254 -14.22 -13.35 -0.34
C VAL A 254 -15.30 -12.99 0.69
N THR A 255 -15.16 -11.84 1.35
CA THR A 255 -16.09 -11.36 2.37
C THR A 255 -17.15 -10.45 1.75
N ILE A 256 -18.43 -10.82 1.91
CA ILE A 256 -19.55 -10.06 1.36
C ILE A 256 -19.69 -8.70 2.08
N GLY A 257 -20.05 -7.67 1.32
CA GLY A 257 -20.50 -6.38 1.83
C GLY A 257 -19.44 -5.27 1.88
N ASN A 258 -18.21 -5.54 1.47
CA ASN A 258 -17.13 -4.54 1.46
C ASN A 258 -16.35 -4.60 0.15
N TYR A 259 -16.14 -3.43 -0.52
CA TYR A 259 -15.20 -3.29 -1.64
C TYR A 259 -15.03 -1.82 -2.07
N PRO A 260 -13.80 -1.28 -2.15
CA PRO A 260 -12.71 -1.72 -1.29
C PRO A 260 -13.11 -1.49 0.16
N GLY A 261 -12.75 -2.40 1.05
CA GLY A 261 -13.20 -2.34 2.44
C GLY A 261 -12.04 -2.25 3.39
N ILE A 262 -11.73 -1.05 3.85
CA ILE A 262 -10.83 -0.87 4.99
C ILE A 262 -11.63 -0.38 6.20
N GLU A 263 -11.38 -0.98 7.35
CA GLU A 263 -11.83 -0.49 8.63
C GLU A 263 -10.71 -0.61 9.66
N ALA A 264 -10.31 0.53 10.23
CA ALA A 264 -9.30 0.62 11.27
C ALA A 264 -9.94 1.18 12.54
N ARG A 265 -9.74 0.51 13.67
CA ARG A 265 -10.23 0.92 14.98
C ARG A 265 -9.07 0.98 15.96
N ILE A 266 -8.94 2.09 16.67
CA ILE A 266 -7.95 2.26 17.73
C ILE A 266 -8.62 2.72 19.02
N TYR A 267 -8.24 2.09 20.11
CA TYR A 267 -8.76 2.37 21.45
C TYR A 267 -7.59 2.67 22.39
N GLY A 268 -7.70 3.73 23.17
CA GLY A 268 -6.72 4.09 24.18
C GLY A 268 -7.36 4.67 25.44
N ASP A 269 -6.54 5.18 26.33
CA ASP A 269 -6.98 5.67 27.65
C ASP A 269 -7.77 6.99 27.61
N LYS A 270 -7.70 7.75 26.48
CA LYS A 270 -8.37 9.05 26.36
C LYS A 270 -9.47 9.09 25.30
N GLY A 271 -9.51 8.09 24.45
CA GLY A 271 -10.53 8.04 23.39
C GLY A 271 -10.34 6.86 22.43
N ALA A 272 -11.27 6.77 21.50
CA ALA A 272 -11.29 5.77 20.45
C ALA A 272 -11.64 6.40 19.12
N ILE A 273 -11.10 5.83 18.03
CA ILE A 273 -11.38 6.25 16.65
C ILE A 273 -11.72 5.02 15.82
N ILE A 274 -12.76 5.12 15.00
CA ILE A 274 -13.10 4.15 13.94
C ILE A 274 -13.06 4.91 12.63
N CYS A 275 -12.22 4.46 11.69
CA CYS A 275 -12.20 4.94 10.32
C CYS A 275 -12.63 3.80 9.40
N ARG A 276 -13.57 4.07 8.51
CA ARG A 276 -14.07 3.10 7.54
C ARG A 276 -14.14 3.70 6.14
N LEU A 277 -13.69 2.92 5.17
CA LEU A 277 -13.82 3.21 3.75
C LEU A 277 -14.53 2.04 3.06
N VAL A 278 -15.64 2.31 2.37
CA VAL A 278 -16.35 1.34 1.52
C VAL A 278 -16.81 2.05 0.26
N GLU A 279 -16.07 1.90 -0.85
CA GLU A 279 -16.38 2.60 -2.09
C GLU A 279 -17.45 1.91 -2.94
N GLU A 280 -17.50 0.58 -2.94
CA GLU A 280 -18.34 -0.20 -3.87
C GLU A 280 -19.82 0.23 -3.85
N PHE A 281 -20.28 0.72 -2.71
CA PHE A 281 -21.67 1.17 -2.53
C PHE A 281 -21.84 2.69 -2.57
N GLY A 282 -20.84 3.43 -3.07
CA GLY A 282 -20.86 4.89 -3.11
C GLY A 282 -20.81 5.55 -1.73
N VAL A 283 -20.37 4.82 -0.71
CA VAL A 283 -20.20 5.32 0.66
C VAL A 283 -18.82 5.95 0.78
N ALA A 284 -18.79 7.24 1.10
CA ALA A 284 -17.55 7.95 1.41
C ALA A 284 -16.92 7.40 2.70
N GLU A 285 -15.68 7.80 2.95
CA GLU A 285 -15.02 7.52 4.22
C GLU A 285 -15.83 8.07 5.40
N THR A 286 -15.87 7.31 6.49
CA THR A 286 -16.47 7.74 7.74
C THR A 286 -15.48 7.69 8.88
N ILE A 287 -15.51 8.71 9.74
CA ILE A 287 -14.77 8.77 10.99
C ILE A 287 -15.75 8.84 12.13
N LYS A 288 -15.60 7.93 13.09
CA LYS A 288 -16.37 7.96 14.34
C LYS A 288 -15.43 7.98 15.52
N VAL A 289 -15.76 8.76 16.53
CA VAL A 289 -14.93 8.94 17.72
C VAL A 289 -15.75 8.79 18.99
N ALA A 290 -15.07 8.38 20.08
CA ALA A 290 -15.66 8.38 21.41
C ALA A 290 -14.62 8.85 22.45
N ARG A 291 -15.11 9.51 23.50
CA ARG A 291 -14.39 9.86 24.72
C ARG A 291 -14.90 8.98 25.88
N PRO A 292 -14.19 8.91 27.03
CA PRO A 292 -14.60 8.03 28.16
C PRO A 292 -16.05 8.21 28.64
N ASP A 293 -16.57 9.43 28.55
CA ASP A 293 -17.95 9.73 29.00
C ASP A 293 -19.00 9.61 27.89
N ASP A 294 -18.59 9.28 26.67
CA ASP A 294 -19.53 9.11 25.55
C ASP A 294 -20.19 7.73 25.62
N VAL A 295 -21.52 7.70 25.49
CA VAL A 295 -22.31 6.45 25.44
C VAL A 295 -22.23 5.79 24.06
N GLU A 296 -22.07 6.60 23.03
CA GLU A 296 -22.04 6.16 21.62
C GLU A 296 -20.92 6.86 20.85
N PHE A 297 -20.45 6.23 19.78
CA PHE A 297 -19.55 6.88 18.86
C PHE A 297 -20.24 8.00 18.09
N LYS A 298 -19.58 9.15 18.00
CA LYS A 298 -20.02 10.32 17.25
C LYS A 298 -19.30 10.39 15.90
N GLU A 299 -20.04 10.60 14.83
CA GLU A 299 -19.47 10.78 13.51
C GLU A 299 -18.89 12.20 13.37
N LEU A 300 -17.73 12.31 12.75
CA LEU A 300 -17.06 13.57 12.44
C LEU A 300 -16.98 13.77 10.93
N GLU A 301 -17.17 15.01 10.48
CA GLU A 301 -16.87 15.41 9.12
C GLU A 301 -15.35 15.48 8.89
N ILE A 302 -14.87 14.92 7.78
CA ILE A 302 -13.46 14.97 7.42
C ILE A 302 -13.13 16.36 6.88
N PRO A 303 -12.21 17.12 7.55
CA PRO A 303 -11.91 18.49 7.13
C PRO A 303 -11.26 18.54 5.73
N GLN A 304 -11.64 19.58 4.96
CA GLN A 304 -11.16 19.77 3.58
C GLN A 304 -9.63 19.80 3.44
N LYS A 305 -8.90 20.21 4.48
CA LYS A 305 -7.43 20.24 4.49
C LYS A 305 -6.76 18.87 4.28
N PHE A 306 -7.48 17.74 4.49
CA PHE A 306 -6.97 16.39 4.28
C PHE A 306 -7.17 15.88 2.85
N TYR A 307 -8.00 16.58 2.06
CA TYR A 307 -8.14 16.31 0.64
C TYR A 307 -7.01 16.99 -0.15
N PRO A 308 -6.56 16.43 -1.28
CA PRO A 308 -5.61 17.11 -2.13
C PRO A 308 -6.20 18.42 -2.68
N THR A 309 -5.35 19.34 -3.10
CA THR A 309 -5.79 20.63 -3.66
C THR A 309 -6.82 20.43 -4.78
N GLY A 310 -7.99 21.06 -4.64
CA GLY A 310 -9.12 20.89 -5.56
C GLY A 310 -9.81 19.52 -5.48
N GLY A 311 -9.44 18.66 -4.51
CA GLY A 311 -10.04 17.36 -4.31
C GLY A 311 -11.43 17.44 -3.70
N HIS A 312 -12.29 16.50 -4.09
CA HIS A 312 -13.67 16.42 -3.64
C HIS A 312 -14.01 15.00 -3.16
N PRO A 313 -14.81 14.82 -2.08
CA PRO A 313 -15.16 13.49 -1.54
C PRO A 313 -15.81 12.51 -2.53
N ARG A 314 -16.33 13.01 -3.65
CA ARG A 314 -16.96 12.20 -4.71
C ARG A 314 -16.01 11.80 -5.84
N GLU A 315 -14.74 12.21 -5.77
CA GLU A 315 -13.76 11.74 -6.75
C GLU A 315 -13.41 10.27 -6.51
N SER A 316 -12.86 9.63 -7.55
CA SER A 316 -12.31 8.28 -7.41
C SER A 316 -11.25 8.26 -6.31
N TRP A 317 -11.39 7.36 -5.36
CA TRP A 317 -10.43 7.18 -4.27
C TRP A 317 -8.99 6.95 -4.79
N ARG A 318 -8.84 6.27 -5.92
CA ARG A 318 -7.53 6.02 -6.53
C ARG A 318 -6.80 7.31 -6.85
N SER A 319 -7.43 8.18 -7.61
CA SER A 319 -6.87 9.49 -7.97
C SER A 319 -6.64 10.37 -6.74
N LEU A 320 -7.58 10.38 -5.79
CA LEU A 320 -7.56 11.20 -4.59
C LEU A 320 -6.40 10.83 -3.65
N PHE A 321 -6.27 9.54 -3.34
CA PHE A 321 -5.27 9.04 -2.40
C PHE A 321 -3.86 9.14 -3.00
N TYR A 322 -3.72 8.84 -4.30
CA TYR A 322 -2.43 9.02 -4.98
C TYR A 322 -2.01 10.47 -5.10
N ALA A 323 -2.94 11.40 -5.26
CA ALA A 323 -2.60 12.82 -5.23
C ALA A 323 -2.02 13.24 -3.87
N ASN A 324 -2.56 12.74 -2.75
CA ASN A 324 -2.01 12.96 -1.42
C ASN A 324 -0.64 12.27 -1.23
N LEU A 325 -0.48 11.01 -1.70
CA LEU A 325 0.77 10.26 -1.63
C LEU A 325 1.89 10.97 -2.40
N ILE A 326 1.62 11.37 -3.62
CA ILE A 326 2.58 12.03 -4.49
C ILE A 326 2.95 13.41 -3.95
N LYS A 327 1.97 14.20 -3.48
CA LYS A 327 2.24 15.46 -2.83
C LYS A 327 3.18 15.29 -1.63
N ASP A 328 2.91 14.33 -0.79
CA ASP A 328 3.74 14.01 0.39
C ASP A 328 5.17 13.63 -0.03
N PHE A 329 5.31 12.82 -1.08
CA PHE A 329 6.61 12.42 -1.61
C PHE A 329 7.40 13.59 -2.21
N ILE A 330 6.74 14.47 -2.96
CA ILE A 330 7.34 15.69 -3.50
C ILE A 330 7.79 16.63 -2.37
N ASP A 331 6.96 16.80 -1.33
CA ASP A 331 7.30 17.61 -0.15
C ASP A 331 8.55 17.06 0.56
N GLU A 332 8.66 15.73 0.71
CA GLU A 332 9.84 15.09 1.30
C GLU A 332 11.12 15.29 0.47
N ILE A 333 11.01 15.30 -0.86
CA ILE A 333 12.17 15.49 -1.75
C ILE A 333 12.63 16.97 -1.75
N LEU A 334 11.68 17.91 -1.85
CA LEU A 334 12.00 19.32 -2.02
C LEU A 334 12.27 20.06 -0.72
N ASP A 335 11.51 19.76 0.32
CA ASP A 335 11.48 20.55 1.56
C ASP A 335 12.06 19.79 2.77
N GLY A 336 12.51 18.55 2.56
CA GLY A 336 12.94 17.65 3.65
C GLY A 336 11.79 17.11 4.49
N GLY A 337 10.57 17.48 4.14
CA GLY A 337 9.25 17.05 4.63
C GLY A 337 9.09 16.72 6.12
N PRO A 338 7.88 16.61 6.62
CA PRO A 338 7.66 16.02 7.93
C PRO A 338 7.83 14.51 7.82
N ARG A 339 8.83 13.95 8.48
CA ARG A 339 9.10 12.51 8.64
C ARG A 339 8.80 11.67 7.40
N ASN A 340 9.83 11.15 6.75
CA ASN A 340 9.75 10.17 5.66
C ASN A 340 8.97 8.92 6.13
N GLN A 341 7.70 8.86 5.83
CA GLN A 341 6.77 7.79 6.21
C GLN A 341 6.19 7.11 4.97
N GLY A 342 5.78 5.83 5.12
CA GLY A 342 5.31 5.03 4.00
C GLY A 342 6.41 4.77 2.97
N ASN A 343 7.65 4.67 3.44
CA ASN A 343 8.86 4.42 2.66
C ASN A 343 9.22 2.93 2.60
N PHE A 344 10.36 2.60 2.00
CA PHE A 344 10.81 1.21 1.92
C PHE A 344 11.18 0.59 3.28
N THR A 345 11.53 1.40 4.29
CA THR A 345 11.71 0.89 5.66
C THR A 345 10.39 0.46 6.27
N ASP A 346 9.33 1.25 6.10
CA ASP A 346 7.97 0.84 6.48
C ASP A 346 7.52 -0.39 5.69
N GLY A 347 7.82 -0.42 4.39
CA GLY A 347 7.56 -1.57 3.52
C GLY A 347 8.22 -2.85 4.01
N ALA A 348 9.48 -2.78 4.43
CA ALA A 348 10.20 -3.91 4.99
C ALA A 348 9.56 -4.42 6.29
N ARG A 349 9.10 -3.51 7.17
CA ARG A 349 8.41 -3.87 8.41
C ARG A 349 7.05 -4.51 8.17
N VAL A 350 6.30 -4.01 7.18
CA VAL A 350 5.02 -4.61 6.78
C VAL A 350 5.26 -6.01 6.19
N GLN A 351 6.22 -6.14 5.29
CA GLN A 351 6.54 -7.44 4.69
C GLN A 351 7.07 -8.44 5.71
N GLU A 352 7.87 -7.99 6.68
CA GLU A 352 8.33 -8.82 7.79
C GLU A 352 7.17 -9.36 8.62
N ALA A 353 6.16 -8.54 8.89
CA ALA A 353 4.96 -8.97 9.59
C ALA A 353 4.18 -10.03 8.79
N ILE A 354 4.03 -9.86 7.46
CA ILE A 354 3.41 -10.84 6.58
C ILE A 354 4.17 -12.16 6.62
N ASN A 355 5.50 -12.14 6.44
CA ASN A 355 6.34 -13.33 6.50
C ASN A 355 6.29 -14.01 7.89
N ALA A 356 6.15 -13.23 8.96
CA ALA A 356 5.99 -13.77 10.32
C ALA A 356 4.61 -14.43 10.54
N VAL A 357 3.54 -13.88 9.99
CA VAL A 357 2.19 -14.50 10.05
C VAL A 357 2.16 -15.80 9.24
N GLU A 358 2.73 -15.81 8.03
CA GLU A 358 2.88 -17.01 7.22
C GLU A 358 3.67 -18.09 7.98
N ARG A 359 4.81 -17.74 8.58
CA ARG A 359 5.62 -18.63 9.40
C ARG A 359 4.84 -19.14 10.62
N SER A 360 4.08 -18.26 11.30
CA SER A 360 3.23 -18.63 12.43
C SER A 360 2.19 -19.69 12.06
N PHE A 361 1.55 -19.54 10.89
CA PHE A 361 0.60 -20.52 10.37
C PHE A 361 1.24 -21.89 10.13
N HIS A 362 2.42 -21.93 9.50
CA HIS A 362 3.11 -23.19 9.22
C HIS A 362 3.69 -23.87 10.45
N GLU A 363 4.16 -23.09 11.42
CA GLU A 363 4.75 -23.61 12.66
C GLU A 363 3.73 -23.78 13.80
N GLU A 364 2.46 -23.37 13.60
CA GLU A 364 1.36 -23.44 14.58
C GLU A 364 1.70 -22.84 15.95
N ARG A 365 2.46 -21.72 15.95
CA ARG A 365 2.92 -21.05 17.17
C ARG A 365 3.05 -19.52 16.99
N TRP A 366 3.21 -18.82 18.11
CA TRP A 366 3.64 -17.44 18.10
C TRP A 366 5.04 -17.30 17.49
N VAL A 367 5.19 -16.32 16.62
CA VAL A 367 6.47 -15.95 15.99
C VAL A 367 6.88 -14.57 16.48
N ASN A 368 8.10 -14.46 17.01
CA ASN A 368 8.68 -13.20 17.46
C ASN A 368 9.22 -12.39 16.28
N LEU A 369 9.15 -11.06 16.43
CA LEU A 369 9.78 -10.09 15.53
C LEU A 369 10.81 -9.27 16.33
N PRO A 370 11.90 -8.78 15.69
CA PRO A 370 12.20 -9.00 14.27
C PRO A 370 12.52 -10.48 13.96
N LEU A 371 12.25 -10.88 12.71
CA LEU A 371 12.66 -12.20 12.23
C LEU A 371 14.20 -12.27 12.14
N GLU A 372 14.75 -13.43 12.44
CA GLU A 372 16.18 -13.68 12.26
C GLU A 372 16.56 -13.55 10.76
N LEU A 373 17.69 -12.87 10.50
CA LEU A 373 18.20 -12.59 9.16
C LEU A 373 18.82 -13.83 8.52
#